data_8d2f5568017d24e6d5e223e8db66ab1b
#
_entry.id   8d2f5568017d24e6d5e223e8db66ab1b
#
_cell.length_a   1.000
_cell.length_b   1.000
_cell.length_c   1.000
_cell.angle_alpha   90.00
_cell.angle_beta   90.00
_cell.angle_gamma   90.00
#
_symmetry.space_group_name_H-M   'P 1'
#
loop_
_entity.id
_entity.type
_entity.pdbx_description
1 polymer ?
#
loop_
_entity_poly.entity_id
_entity_poly.type
_entity_poly.pdbx_seq_one_letter_code
_entity_poly.pdbx_strand_id
1 'polypeptide(L)'
;MPLTGKTVVVSGVGAGLGHQIAATVVRDGGNAVLGARTGANLARSAAEIDPEGRRTAHRATDITDEAQCEALAGLALERFGRLDAVIHVAARDDHFGGVEDADFAAWRSVVDVNLLGTLRMTRACLPGLKERGGSVVLIGTQSSVAAPTQVRQAAYAASKGALTSAMYSMAQEFGPYRIRVNTVLPGWMWGPPVQAYVRFTAHSEGVPEDEVLGRLTGRMALPDLATDGDVAEAAAFLASDRARAITGQSLLVNAGELMR
;
A
#
# COMPACT_ATOMS: atom_id res chain seq x y z
N MET A 1 -20.53 -3.94 9.52
CA MET A 1 -19.45 -3.77 8.57
C MET A 1 -18.12 -3.72 9.33
N PRO A 2 -17.01 -4.26 8.81
CA PRO A 2 -15.77 -4.45 9.58
C PRO A 2 -15.07 -3.18 10.07
N LEU A 3 -15.30 -2.05 9.39
CA LEU A 3 -14.67 -0.76 9.70
C LEU A 3 -15.67 0.31 10.17
N THR A 4 -16.90 -0.09 10.55
CA THR A 4 -17.94 0.85 11.01
C THR A 4 -17.41 1.76 12.12
N GLY A 5 -17.50 3.07 11.90
CA GLY A 5 -17.10 4.11 12.84
C GLY A 5 -15.58 4.26 13.03
N LYS A 6 -14.75 3.57 12.25
CA LYS A 6 -13.30 3.74 12.25
C LYS A 6 -12.86 4.78 11.22
N THR A 7 -11.76 5.44 11.49
CA THR A 7 -11.11 6.39 10.58
C THR A 7 -9.75 5.84 10.16
N VAL A 8 -9.55 5.71 8.85
CA VAL A 8 -8.36 5.13 8.24
C VAL A 8 -7.67 6.17 7.36
N VAL A 9 -6.41 6.46 7.64
CA VAL A 9 -5.56 7.23 6.71
C VAL A 9 -5.04 6.29 5.63
N VAL A 10 -5.23 6.64 4.36
CA VAL A 10 -4.68 5.93 3.20
C VAL A 10 -3.64 6.82 2.55
N SER A 11 -2.38 6.48 2.72
CA SER A 11 -1.24 7.21 2.16
C SER A 11 -0.86 6.61 0.81
N GLY A 12 -0.96 7.38 -0.27
CA GLY A 12 -0.66 6.95 -1.63
C GLY A 12 -1.91 6.63 -2.47
N VAL A 13 -2.92 7.50 -2.41
CA VAL A 13 -4.14 7.34 -3.22
C VAL A 13 -3.91 7.82 -4.65
N GLY A 14 -3.70 6.86 -5.55
CA GLY A 14 -3.68 7.04 -7.01
C GLY A 14 -4.91 6.39 -7.63
N ALA A 15 -4.89 6.17 -8.96
CA ALA A 15 -6.01 5.57 -9.70
C ALA A 15 -6.16 4.03 -9.52
N GLY A 16 -5.19 3.36 -8.88
CA GLY A 16 -5.17 1.90 -8.67
C GLY A 16 -5.44 1.54 -7.21
N LEU A 17 -4.54 0.75 -6.61
CA LEU A 17 -4.67 0.14 -5.29
C LEU A 17 -5.09 1.11 -4.18
N GLY A 18 -4.51 2.32 -4.13
CA GLY A 18 -4.86 3.31 -3.11
C GLY A 18 -6.32 3.77 -3.19
N HIS A 19 -6.86 3.93 -4.40
CA HIS A 19 -8.29 4.20 -4.63
C HIS A 19 -9.15 3.03 -4.15
N GLN A 20 -8.81 1.79 -4.53
CA GLN A 20 -9.56 0.59 -4.14
C GLN A 20 -9.57 0.39 -2.62
N ILE A 21 -8.45 0.62 -1.94
CA ILE A 21 -8.38 0.57 -0.47
C ILE A 21 -9.31 1.61 0.15
N ALA A 22 -9.27 2.85 -0.32
CA ALA A 22 -10.14 3.90 0.20
C ALA A 22 -11.63 3.59 -0.04
N ALA A 23 -11.98 3.08 -1.22
CA ALA A 23 -13.33 2.64 -1.54
C ALA A 23 -13.79 1.47 -0.64
N THR A 24 -12.90 0.49 -0.40
CA THR A 24 -13.16 -0.64 0.51
C THR A 24 -13.39 -0.15 1.94
N VAL A 25 -12.59 0.81 2.44
CA VAL A 25 -12.78 1.39 3.77
C VAL A 25 -14.16 2.03 3.89
N VAL A 26 -14.58 2.83 2.91
CA VAL A 26 -15.90 3.50 2.92
C VAL A 26 -17.04 2.49 2.77
N ARG A 27 -16.94 1.53 1.85
CA ARG A 27 -17.88 0.41 1.68
C ARG A 27 -18.09 -0.36 2.99
N ASP A 28 -17.03 -0.56 3.75
CA ASP A 28 -17.04 -1.29 5.02
C ASP A 28 -17.47 -0.42 6.22
N GLY A 29 -17.97 0.78 5.96
CA GLY A 29 -18.59 1.68 6.94
C GLY A 29 -17.59 2.58 7.68
N GLY A 30 -16.32 2.61 7.26
CA GLY A 30 -15.29 3.49 7.80
C GLY A 30 -15.28 4.88 7.16
N ASN A 31 -14.45 5.76 7.72
CA ASN A 31 -14.05 7.02 7.11
C ASN A 31 -12.65 6.88 6.51
N ALA A 32 -12.41 7.43 5.34
CA ALA A 32 -11.13 7.39 4.66
C ALA A 32 -10.51 8.80 4.54
N VAL A 33 -9.28 8.96 5.02
CA VAL A 33 -8.49 10.19 4.85
C VAL A 33 -7.41 9.93 3.82
N LEU A 34 -7.53 10.59 2.67
CA LEU A 34 -6.78 10.30 1.46
C LEU A 34 -5.56 11.22 1.36
N GLY A 35 -4.37 10.64 1.24
CA GLY A 35 -3.12 11.37 1.05
C GLY A 35 -2.40 10.95 -0.24
N ALA A 36 -1.99 11.90 -1.06
CA ALA A 36 -1.06 11.74 -2.19
C ALA A 36 -0.56 13.10 -2.64
N ARG A 37 0.49 13.13 -3.47
CA ARG A 37 1.09 14.39 -3.93
C ARG A 37 0.16 15.25 -4.79
N THR A 38 -0.72 14.64 -5.59
CA THR A 38 -1.56 15.33 -6.58
C THR A 38 -2.97 15.56 -6.04
N GLY A 39 -3.26 16.76 -5.55
CA GLY A 39 -4.55 17.12 -4.94
C GLY A 39 -5.75 16.94 -5.88
N ALA A 40 -5.63 17.25 -7.17
CA ALA A 40 -6.73 17.06 -8.13
C ALA A 40 -7.16 15.60 -8.27
N ASN A 41 -6.21 14.65 -8.23
CA ASN A 41 -6.53 13.22 -8.24
C ASN A 41 -7.23 12.78 -6.96
N LEU A 42 -6.82 13.33 -5.81
CA LEU A 42 -7.47 13.06 -4.52
C LEU A 42 -8.92 13.52 -4.50
N ALA A 43 -9.19 14.75 -4.97
CA ALA A 43 -10.54 15.31 -5.03
C ALA A 43 -11.47 14.46 -5.91
N ARG A 44 -10.96 14.01 -7.07
CA ARG A 44 -11.70 13.10 -7.95
C ARG A 44 -11.99 11.75 -7.27
N SER A 45 -10.97 11.10 -6.70
CA SER A 45 -11.15 9.84 -5.98
C SER A 45 -12.13 9.98 -4.82
N ALA A 46 -12.07 11.06 -4.05
CA ALA A 46 -13.00 11.31 -2.97
C ALA A 46 -14.46 11.45 -3.47
N ALA A 47 -14.69 12.20 -4.56
CA ALA A 47 -16.01 12.37 -5.15
C ALA A 47 -16.58 11.06 -5.74
N GLU A 48 -15.75 10.22 -6.34
CA GLU A 48 -16.13 8.90 -6.85
C GLU A 48 -16.50 7.92 -5.73
N ILE A 49 -15.73 7.90 -4.64
CA ILE A 49 -15.91 6.98 -3.50
C ILE A 49 -17.09 7.41 -2.61
N ASP A 50 -17.24 8.70 -2.39
CA ASP A 50 -18.18 9.28 -1.43
C ASP A 50 -18.75 10.59 -2.01
N PRO A 51 -19.72 10.49 -2.95
CA PRO A 51 -20.31 11.66 -3.61
C PRO A 51 -20.95 12.68 -2.65
N GLU A 52 -21.37 12.22 -1.47
CA GLU A 52 -21.97 13.07 -0.45
C GLU A 52 -20.95 13.74 0.47
N GLY A 53 -19.66 13.39 0.39
CA GLY A 53 -18.56 13.98 1.15
C GLY A 53 -18.65 13.78 2.67
N ARG A 54 -19.32 12.73 3.13
CA ARG A 54 -19.53 12.47 4.56
C ARG A 54 -18.46 11.60 5.20
N ARG A 55 -17.83 10.72 4.43
CA ARG A 55 -16.91 9.68 4.89
C ARG A 55 -15.50 9.83 4.34
N THR A 56 -15.27 10.79 3.46
CA THR A 56 -13.94 11.07 2.94
C THR A 56 -13.45 12.46 3.33
N ALA A 57 -12.13 12.56 3.53
CA ALA A 57 -11.39 13.82 3.56
C ALA A 57 -10.09 13.60 2.79
N HIS A 58 -9.50 14.64 2.24
CA HIS A 58 -8.28 14.49 1.48
C HIS A 58 -7.34 15.69 1.63
N ARG A 59 -6.04 15.43 1.51
CA ARG A 59 -4.99 16.46 1.55
C ARG A 59 -3.83 16.06 0.67
N ALA A 60 -3.35 17.01 -0.15
CA ALA A 60 -2.09 16.83 -0.88
C ALA A 60 -0.95 16.62 0.13
N THR A 61 -0.21 15.51 -0.02
CA THR A 61 0.78 15.07 0.96
C THR A 61 1.94 14.39 0.26
N ASP A 62 3.13 14.95 0.43
CA ASP A 62 4.39 14.27 0.16
C ASP A 62 4.89 13.64 1.46
N ILE A 63 5.02 12.31 1.49
CA ILE A 63 5.44 11.60 2.70
C ILE A 63 6.93 11.79 3.04
N THR A 64 7.70 12.42 2.17
CA THR A 64 9.08 12.84 2.46
C THR A 64 9.14 14.13 3.26
N ASP A 65 8.01 14.84 3.40
CA ASP A 65 7.84 16.06 4.19
C ASP A 65 7.08 15.74 5.48
N GLU A 66 7.73 15.97 6.62
CA GLU A 66 7.19 15.65 7.94
C GLU A 66 5.96 16.50 8.28
N ALA A 67 5.99 17.79 7.99
CA ALA A 67 4.86 18.68 8.29
C ALA A 67 3.61 18.32 7.48
N GLN A 68 3.79 17.87 6.24
CA GLN A 68 2.65 17.38 5.43
C GLN A 68 2.09 16.06 5.97
N CYS A 69 2.95 15.17 6.49
CA CYS A 69 2.49 13.94 7.16
C CYS A 69 1.66 14.26 8.41
N GLU A 70 2.14 15.18 9.25
CA GLU A 70 1.42 15.62 10.45
C GLU A 70 0.09 16.27 10.11
N ALA A 71 0.06 17.11 9.06
CA ALA A 71 -1.15 17.75 8.61
C ALA A 71 -2.19 16.75 8.05
N LEU A 72 -1.76 15.65 7.41
CA LEU A 72 -2.68 14.59 6.97
C LEU A 72 -3.23 13.80 8.16
N ALA A 73 -2.39 13.44 9.14
CA ALA A 73 -2.83 12.77 10.35
C ALA A 73 -3.76 13.65 11.19
N GLY A 74 -3.46 14.95 11.31
CA GLY A 74 -4.29 15.94 11.97
C GLY A 74 -5.67 16.09 11.33
N LEU A 75 -5.76 16.03 10.00
CA LEU A 75 -7.03 16.07 9.27
C LEU A 75 -7.98 14.93 9.67
N ALA A 76 -7.46 13.75 9.99
CA ALA A 76 -8.27 12.62 10.48
C ALA A 76 -8.94 12.96 11.82
N LEU A 77 -8.20 13.56 12.74
CA LEU A 77 -8.71 13.98 14.05
C LEU A 77 -9.67 15.16 13.93
N GLU A 78 -9.33 16.15 13.12
CA GLU A 78 -10.16 17.33 12.88
C GLU A 78 -11.51 16.97 12.26
N ARG A 79 -11.51 16.13 11.23
CA ARG A 79 -12.72 15.83 10.45
C ARG A 79 -13.60 14.75 11.08
N PHE A 80 -12.99 13.76 11.73
CA PHE A 80 -13.68 12.57 12.22
C PHE A 80 -13.48 12.27 13.71
N GLY A 81 -12.68 13.07 14.43
CA GLY A 81 -12.47 12.97 15.87
C GLY A 81 -11.67 11.74 16.32
N ARG A 82 -11.08 10.98 15.38
CA ARG A 82 -10.34 9.74 15.69
C ARG A 82 -9.44 9.30 14.55
N LEU A 83 -8.45 8.47 14.87
CA LEU A 83 -7.60 7.77 13.92
C LEU A 83 -7.40 6.34 14.42
N ASP A 84 -7.82 5.34 13.63
CA ASP A 84 -7.82 3.93 14.02
C ASP A 84 -6.85 3.09 13.22
N ALA A 85 -6.54 3.50 11.99
CA ALA A 85 -5.56 2.79 11.17
C ALA A 85 -4.88 3.73 10.17
N VAL A 86 -3.70 3.31 9.73
CA VAL A 86 -3.02 3.87 8.55
C VAL A 86 -2.64 2.75 7.62
N ILE A 87 -2.92 2.91 6.32
CA ILE A 87 -2.56 1.98 5.25
C ILE A 87 -1.59 2.71 4.31
N HIS A 88 -0.36 2.19 4.21
CA HIS A 88 0.72 2.79 3.43
C HIS A 88 0.82 2.15 2.06
N VAL A 89 0.34 2.85 1.04
CA VAL A 89 0.37 2.45 -0.37
C VAL A 89 1.43 3.25 -1.15
N ALA A 90 1.72 4.47 -0.71
CA ALA A 90 2.68 5.35 -1.38
C ALA A 90 4.01 4.64 -1.61
N ALA A 91 4.45 4.63 -2.84
CA ALA A 91 5.71 4.02 -3.25
C ALA A 91 6.31 4.74 -4.47
N ARG A 92 7.61 4.57 -4.62
CA ARG A 92 8.37 4.87 -5.81
C ARG A 92 8.91 3.56 -6.39
N ASP A 93 8.45 3.18 -7.58
CA ASP A 93 8.74 1.91 -8.28
C ASP A 93 9.20 2.14 -9.73
N ASP A 94 9.49 3.38 -10.08
CA ASP A 94 9.88 3.83 -11.42
C ASP A 94 11.38 3.68 -11.73
N HIS A 95 12.16 3.08 -10.82
CA HIS A 95 13.59 2.84 -11.03
C HIS A 95 13.85 1.36 -11.32
N PHE A 96 14.23 1.07 -12.57
CA PHE A 96 14.55 -0.26 -13.05
C PHE A 96 16.08 -0.47 -13.05
N GLY A 97 16.51 -1.73 -13.02
CA GLY A 97 17.90 -2.13 -13.04
C GLY A 97 18.34 -2.96 -11.83
N GLY A 98 19.57 -3.42 -11.88
CA GLY A 98 20.23 -4.23 -10.87
C GLY A 98 21.16 -3.42 -9.96
N VAL A 99 22.21 -4.12 -9.46
CA VAL A 99 23.28 -3.50 -8.66
C VAL A 99 24.46 -3.14 -9.56
N GLU A 100 24.67 -3.89 -10.64
CA GLU A 100 25.80 -3.72 -11.57
C GLU A 100 25.78 -2.34 -12.24
N ASP A 101 24.58 -1.84 -12.58
CA ASP A 101 24.32 -0.56 -13.25
C ASP A 101 23.62 0.46 -12.34
N ALA A 102 23.80 0.32 -11.02
CA ALA A 102 23.02 1.10 -10.05
C ALA A 102 23.32 2.60 -10.08
N ASP A 103 22.29 3.42 -10.27
CA ASP A 103 22.28 4.82 -9.88
C ASP A 103 21.95 4.98 -8.39
N PHE A 104 22.97 5.19 -7.56
CA PHE A 104 22.78 5.33 -6.12
C PHE A 104 22.05 6.62 -5.71
N ALA A 105 21.94 7.63 -6.55
CA ALA A 105 21.09 8.79 -6.28
C ALA A 105 19.61 8.42 -6.41
N ALA A 106 19.25 7.68 -7.46
CA ALA A 106 17.93 7.12 -7.63
C ALA A 106 17.59 6.12 -6.50
N TRP A 107 18.52 5.25 -6.11
CA TRP A 107 18.35 4.32 -4.99
C TRP A 107 18.02 5.06 -3.68
N ARG A 108 18.77 6.13 -3.34
CA ARG A 108 18.47 6.95 -2.15
C ARG A 108 17.06 7.52 -2.19
N SER A 109 16.63 8.02 -3.35
CA SER A 109 15.28 8.56 -3.52
C SER A 109 14.19 7.48 -3.37
N VAL A 110 14.42 6.25 -3.86
CA VAL A 110 13.51 5.12 -3.63
C VAL A 110 13.43 4.78 -2.14
N VAL A 111 14.56 4.72 -1.44
CA VAL A 111 14.60 4.46 0.01
C VAL A 111 13.95 5.59 0.80
N ASP A 112 14.18 6.85 0.41
CA ASP A 112 13.59 8.00 1.11
C ASP A 112 12.05 7.98 1.04
N VAL A 113 11.48 7.65 -0.10
CA VAL A 113 10.02 7.51 -0.24
C VAL A 113 9.52 6.23 0.44
N ASN A 114 10.03 5.07 0.02
CA ASN A 114 9.41 3.78 0.37
C ASN A 114 9.64 3.35 1.83
N LEU A 115 10.78 3.71 2.40
CA LEU A 115 11.12 3.39 3.79
C LEU A 115 10.91 4.61 4.68
N LEU A 116 11.73 5.65 4.52
CA LEU A 116 11.73 6.78 5.45
C LEU A 116 10.42 7.56 5.41
N GLY A 117 9.84 7.79 4.23
CA GLY A 117 8.54 8.45 4.08
C GLY A 117 7.41 7.66 4.75
N THR A 118 7.40 6.32 4.59
CA THR A 118 6.45 5.44 5.30
C THR A 118 6.60 5.54 6.81
N LEU A 119 7.86 5.57 7.32
CA LEU A 119 8.12 5.71 8.76
C LEU A 119 7.71 7.11 9.27
N ARG A 120 7.97 8.20 8.51
CA ARG A 120 7.51 9.57 8.85
C ARG A 120 5.99 9.61 8.98
N MET A 121 5.28 9.08 7.98
CA MET A 121 3.81 9.07 8.00
C MET A 121 3.26 8.19 9.15
N THR A 122 3.89 7.04 9.43
CA THR A 122 3.56 6.22 10.60
C THR A 122 3.73 7.02 11.89
N ARG A 123 4.87 7.69 12.07
CA ARG A 123 5.17 8.53 13.24
C ARG A 123 4.14 9.63 13.43
N ALA A 124 3.73 10.30 12.35
CA ALA A 124 2.70 11.33 12.38
C ALA A 124 1.32 10.79 12.84
N CYS A 125 1.00 9.53 12.51
CA CYS A 125 -0.25 8.88 12.94
C CYS A 125 -0.21 8.37 14.38
N LEU A 126 0.97 8.14 14.98
CA LEU A 126 1.10 7.53 16.32
C LEU A 126 0.33 8.22 17.43
N PRO A 127 0.31 9.56 17.55
CA PRO A 127 -0.47 10.21 18.61
C PRO A 127 -1.94 9.79 18.59
N GLY A 128 -2.60 9.83 17.44
CA GLY A 128 -4.00 9.43 17.28
C GLY A 128 -4.22 7.93 17.49
N LEU A 129 -3.31 7.09 16.98
CA LEU A 129 -3.40 5.63 17.16
C LEU A 129 -3.22 5.22 18.65
N LYS A 130 -2.38 5.91 19.41
CA LYS A 130 -2.14 5.59 20.84
C LYS A 130 -3.34 5.84 21.73
N GLU A 131 -4.28 6.69 21.32
CA GLU A 131 -5.46 6.98 22.14
C GLU A 131 -6.37 5.77 22.34
N ARG A 132 -6.49 4.90 21.33
CA ARG A 132 -7.45 3.79 21.32
C ARG A 132 -6.85 2.43 20.92
N GLY A 133 -5.57 2.41 20.55
CA GLY A 133 -4.97 1.33 19.81
C GLY A 133 -5.35 1.43 18.33
N GLY A 134 -4.88 0.50 17.51
CA GLY A 134 -5.18 0.56 16.08
C GLY A 134 -4.36 -0.37 15.21
N SER A 135 -4.18 0.02 13.95
CA SER A 135 -3.45 -0.79 12.98
C SER A 135 -2.60 0.05 12.04
N VAL A 136 -1.39 -0.40 11.79
CA VAL A 136 -0.53 0.04 10.68
C VAL A 136 -0.47 -1.09 9.68
N VAL A 137 -0.88 -0.84 8.44
CA VAL A 137 -0.82 -1.80 7.34
C VAL A 137 0.13 -1.26 6.27
N LEU A 138 1.15 -2.05 5.95
CA LEU A 138 2.15 -1.71 4.95
C LEU A 138 1.85 -2.46 3.66
N ILE A 139 1.88 -1.79 2.52
CA ILE A 139 1.89 -2.47 1.23
C ILE A 139 3.34 -2.69 0.83
N GLY A 140 3.75 -3.94 0.93
CA GLY A 140 5.05 -4.42 0.49
C GLY A 140 5.05 -4.89 -0.96
N THR A 141 5.83 -5.90 -1.25
CA THR A 141 5.87 -6.61 -2.54
C THR A 141 6.44 -8.01 -2.34
N GLN A 142 5.95 -8.98 -3.09
CA GLN A 142 6.54 -10.31 -3.19
C GLN A 142 8.03 -10.24 -3.59
N SER A 143 8.41 -9.25 -4.41
CA SER A 143 9.80 -9.08 -4.86
C SER A 143 10.80 -8.83 -3.72
N SER A 144 10.34 -8.45 -2.52
CA SER A 144 11.20 -8.30 -1.34
C SER A 144 11.64 -9.64 -0.73
N VAL A 145 11.00 -10.75 -1.10
CA VAL A 145 11.24 -12.09 -0.57
C VAL A 145 11.57 -13.12 -1.66
N ALA A 146 11.24 -12.81 -2.92
CA ALA A 146 11.55 -13.62 -4.09
C ALA A 146 11.81 -12.68 -5.29
N ALA A 147 13.07 -12.56 -5.70
CA ALA A 147 13.44 -11.67 -6.79
C ALA A 147 12.78 -12.10 -8.11
N PRO A 148 12.05 -11.22 -8.81
CA PRO A 148 11.49 -11.54 -10.10
C PRO A 148 12.59 -11.62 -11.15
N THR A 149 12.44 -12.55 -12.10
CA THR A 149 13.39 -12.71 -13.20
C THR A 149 13.06 -11.85 -14.42
N GLN A 150 11.81 -11.41 -14.54
CA GLN A 150 11.29 -10.68 -15.71
C GLN A 150 11.53 -9.18 -15.63
N VAL A 151 11.44 -8.60 -14.43
CA VAL A 151 11.59 -7.16 -14.22
C VAL A 151 12.57 -6.94 -13.07
N ARG A 152 13.70 -6.31 -13.37
CA ARG A 152 14.69 -5.96 -12.34
C ARG A 152 14.35 -4.59 -11.72
N GLN A 153 14.01 -4.58 -10.43
CA GLN A 153 13.75 -3.40 -9.63
C GLN A 153 14.45 -3.54 -8.27
N ALA A 154 15.77 -3.67 -8.28
CA ALA A 154 16.54 -4.00 -7.09
C ALA A 154 16.38 -2.98 -5.95
N ALA A 155 16.39 -1.67 -6.27
CA ALA A 155 16.19 -0.60 -5.29
C ALA A 155 14.81 -0.69 -4.63
N TYR A 156 13.76 -0.91 -5.44
CA TYR A 156 12.40 -1.08 -4.95
C TYR A 156 12.27 -2.30 -4.04
N ALA A 157 12.72 -3.47 -4.48
CA ALA A 157 12.69 -4.70 -3.71
C ALA A 157 13.44 -4.56 -2.38
N ALA A 158 14.65 -3.98 -2.41
CA ALA A 158 15.46 -3.75 -1.21
C ALA A 158 14.76 -2.79 -0.23
N SER A 159 14.18 -1.68 -0.71
CA SER A 159 13.45 -0.72 0.13
C SER A 159 12.23 -1.35 0.82
N LYS A 160 11.50 -2.21 0.11
CA LYS A 160 10.33 -2.94 0.65
C LYS A 160 10.75 -4.08 1.59
N GLY A 161 11.91 -4.72 1.34
CA GLY A 161 12.52 -5.67 2.29
C GLY A 161 12.92 -5.00 3.60
N ALA A 162 13.56 -3.83 3.53
CA ALA A 162 13.87 -3.01 4.71
C ALA A 162 12.61 -2.58 5.47
N LEU A 163 11.53 -2.23 4.76
CA LEU A 163 10.25 -1.89 5.37
C LEU A 163 9.63 -3.10 6.10
N THR A 164 9.74 -4.31 5.54
CA THR A 164 9.31 -5.55 6.22
C THR A 164 10.09 -5.79 7.51
N SER A 165 11.42 -5.56 7.49
CA SER A 165 12.23 -5.63 8.71
C SER A 165 11.81 -4.58 9.75
N ALA A 166 11.56 -3.34 9.33
CA ALA A 166 11.04 -2.28 10.20
C ALA A 166 9.66 -2.63 10.79
N MET A 167 8.81 -3.34 10.08
CA MET A 167 7.52 -3.83 10.53
C MET A 167 7.65 -4.67 11.81
N TYR A 168 8.63 -5.58 11.89
CA TYR A 168 8.85 -6.38 13.09
C TYR A 168 9.19 -5.52 14.31
N SER A 169 10.09 -4.54 14.13
CA SER A 169 10.45 -3.61 15.19
C SER A 169 9.26 -2.77 15.64
N MET A 170 8.50 -2.22 14.71
CA MET A 170 7.30 -1.45 15.00
C MET A 170 6.22 -2.30 15.70
N ALA A 171 6.06 -3.56 15.34
CA ALA A 171 5.10 -4.45 15.98
C ALA A 171 5.43 -4.66 17.47
N GLN A 172 6.70 -4.79 17.82
CA GLN A 172 7.15 -4.89 19.20
C GLN A 172 7.03 -3.54 19.94
N GLU A 173 7.47 -2.44 19.32
CA GLU A 173 7.46 -1.11 19.92
C GLU A 173 6.03 -0.62 20.20
N PHE A 174 5.10 -0.85 19.28
CA PHE A 174 3.74 -0.32 19.36
C PHE A 174 2.75 -1.26 20.04
N GLY A 175 3.11 -2.52 20.25
CA GLY A 175 2.28 -3.53 20.92
C GLY A 175 1.73 -3.10 22.28
N PRO A 176 2.53 -2.47 23.19
CA PRO A 176 2.03 -1.93 24.47
C PRO A 176 0.89 -0.93 24.34
N TYR A 177 0.78 -0.23 23.19
CA TYR A 177 -0.30 0.70 22.89
C TYR A 177 -1.48 0.04 22.16
N ARG A 178 -1.49 -1.30 22.03
CA ARG A 178 -2.49 -2.08 21.26
C ARG A 178 -2.53 -1.69 19.78
N ILE A 179 -1.40 -1.28 19.21
CA ILE A 179 -1.25 -1.00 17.79
C ILE A 179 -0.62 -2.20 17.12
N ARG A 180 -1.31 -2.77 16.14
CA ARG A 180 -0.81 -3.89 15.33
C ARG A 180 -0.10 -3.36 14.10
N VAL A 181 0.96 -4.03 13.66
CA VAL A 181 1.69 -3.67 12.43
C VAL A 181 1.85 -4.91 11.58
N ASN A 182 1.35 -4.88 10.35
CA ASN A 182 1.40 -5.99 9.41
C ASN A 182 1.69 -5.49 7.99
N THR A 183 2.13 -6.41 7.14
CA THR A 183 2.41 -6.14 5.72
C THR A 183 1.54 -7.01 4.83
N VAL A 184 0.98 -6.45 3.76
CA VAL A 184 0.44 -7.19 2.62
C VAL A 184 1.52 -7.22 1.54
N LEU A 185 1.82 -8.39 1.00
CA LEU A 185 2.82 -8.62 -0.05
C LEU A 185 2.11 -9.02 -1.36
N PRO A 186 1.72 -8.07 -2.21
CA PRO A 186 1.20 -8.39 -3.53
C PRO A 186 2.27 -9.06 -4.42
N GLY A 187 1.83 -9.97 -5.29
CA GLY A 187 2.55 -10.40 -6.47
C GLY A 187 2.25 -9.54 -7.69
N TRP A 188 2.11 -10.19 -8.85
CA TRP A 188 1.59 -9.54 -10.05
C TRP A 188 0.10 -9.24 -9.86
N MET A 189 -0.26 -7.95 -9.93
CA MET A 189 -1.65 -7.50 -9.82
C MET A 189 -2.17 -7.08 -11.19
N TRP A 190 -3.37 -7.55 -11.57
CA TRP A 190 -4.02 -7.12 -12.79
C TRP A 190 -4.53 -5.67 -12.68
N GLY A 191 -3.63 -4.73 -12.85
CA GLY A 191 -3.85 -3.29 -12.82
C GLY A 191 -3.09 -2.58 -13.94
N PRO A 192 -3.21 -1.26 -14.07
CA PRO A 192 -2.64 -0.51 -15.20
C PRO A 192 -1.15 -0.77 -15.48
N PRO A 193 -0.26 -0.90 -14.47
CA PRO A 193 1.15 -1.19 -14.73
C PRO A 193 1.38 -2.57 -15.38
N VAL A 194 0.69 -3.62 -14.89
CA VAL A 194 0.83 -4.98 -15.43
C VAL A 194 0.20 -5.10 -16.82
N GLN A 195 -0.95 -4.44 -17.05
CA GLN A 195 -1.54 -4.34 -18.38
C GLN A 195 -0.60 -3.65 -19.37
N ALA A 196 0.08 -2.57 -18.95
CA ALA A 196 1.07 -1.90 -19.79
C ALA A 196 2.27 -2.82 -20.08
N TYR A 197 2.75 -3.56 -19.10
CA TYR A 197 3.80 -4.56 -19.26
C TYR A 197 3.39 -5.65 -20.28
N VAL A 198 2.19 -6.22 -20.16
CA VAL A 198 1.67 -7.25 -21.06
C VAL A 198 1.61 -6.72 -22.51
N ARG A 199 1.02 -5.54 -22.72
CA ARG A 199 0.97 -4.89 -24.05
C ARG A 199 2.35 -4.64 -24.64
N PHE A 200 3.25 -4.06 -23.84
CA PHE A 200 4.62 -3.76 -24.28
C PHE A 200 5.38 -5.04 -24.68
N THR A 201 5.31 -6.08 -23.83
CA THR A 201 6.00 -7.36 -24.09
C THR A 201 5.41 -8.06 -25.32
N ALA A 202 4.08 -8.13 -25.43
CA ALA A 202 3.39 -8.70 -26.59
C ALA A 202 3.84 -8.00 -27.89
N HIS A 203 3.86 -6.67 -27.91
CA HIS A 203 4.30 -5.89 -29.06
C HIS A 203 5.79 -6.15 -29.39
N SER A 204 6.67 -6.14 -28.38
CA SER A 204 8.12 -6.30 -28.58
C SER A 204 8.51 -7.70 -29.04
N GLU A 205 7.77 -8.72 -28.64
CA GLU A 205 8.01 -10.13 -29.00
C GLU A 205 7.20 -10.58 -30.22
N GLY A 206 6.22 -9.80 -30.67
CA GLY A 206 5.36 -10.16 -31.79
C GLY A 206 4.38 -11.30 -31.47
N VAL A 207 3.95 -11.42 -30.21
CA VAL A 207 3.02 -12.46 -29.73
C VAL A 207 1.70 -11.84 -29.26
N PRO A 208 0.60 -12.62 -29.15
CA PRO A 208 -0.65 -12.13 -28.54
C PRO A 208 -0.50 -11.77 -27.06
N GLU A 209 -1.28 -10.80 -26.59
CA GLU A 209 -1.31 -10.41 -25.16
C GLU A 209 -1.69 -11.58 -24.23
N ASP A 210 -2.61 -12.45 -24.68
CA ASP A 210 -3.03 -13.65 -23.93
C ASP A 210 -1.89 -14.65 -23.73
N GLU A 211 -0.93 -14.72 -24.66
CA GLU A 211 0.25 -15.57 -24.47
C GLU A 211 1.16 -15.02 -23.37
N VAL A 212 1.39 -13.71 -23.35
CA VAL A 212 2.18 -13.07 -22.31
C VAL A 212 1.49 -13.21 -20.94
N LEU A 213 0.18 -12.99 -20.90
CA LEU A 213 -0.63 -13.17 -19.69
C LEU A 213 -0.58 -14.64 -19.21
N GLY A 214 -0.70 -15.60 -20.11
CA GLY A 214 -0.59 -17.04 -19.82
C GLY A 214 0.76 -17.43 -19.22
N ARG A 215 1.86 -16.78 -19.64
CA ARG A 215 3.20 -16.98 -19.05
C ARG A 215 3.27 -16.47 -17.60
N LEU A 216 2.51 -15.43 -17.25
CA LEU A 216 2.41 -14.92 -15.88
C LEU A 216 1.55 -15.86 -15.02
N THR A 217 0.32 -16.13 -15.46
CA THR A 217 -0.64 -16.96 -14.71
C THR A 217 -0.19 -18.42 -14.60
N GLY A 218 0.52 -18.94 -15.57
CA GLY A 218 1.06 -20.32 -15.55
C GLY A 218 2.04 -20.62 -14.41
N ARG A 219 2.48 -19.59 -13.66
CA ARG A 219 3.32 -19.74 -12.47
C ARG A 219 2.53 -19.70 -11.17
N MET A 220 1.23 -19.48 -11.24
CA MET A 220 0.34 -19.32 -10.10
C MET A 220 -0.45 -20.58 -9.82
N ALA A 221 -0.88 -20.76 -8.58
CA ALA A 221 -1.77 -21.87 -8.20
C ALA A 221 -3.23 -21.60 -8.59
N LEU A 222 -3.63 -20.30 -8.61
CA LEU A 222 -4.95 -19.88 -9.09
C LEU A 222 -4.85 -19.45 -10.56
N PRO A 223 -5.95 -19.55 -11.34
CA PRO A 223 -5.92 -19.30 -12.79
C PRO A 223 -5.74 -17.82 -13.15
N ASP A 224 -6.07 -16.92 -12.22
CA ASP A 224 -6.09 -15.48 -12.45
C ASP A 224 -5.09 -14.73 -11.58
N LEU A 225 -4.61 -13.57 -12.08
CA LEU A 225 -3.83 -12.63 -11.28
C LEU A 225 -4.69 -12.01 -10.17
N ALA A 226 -4.08 -11.75 -9.01
CA ALA A 226 -4.72 -10.91 -8.01
C ALA A 226 -5.04 -9.52 -8.59
N THR A 227 -6.13 -8.92 -8.12
CA THR A 227 -6.55 -7.56 -8.50
C THR A 227 -6.19 -6.56 -7.40
N ASP A 228 -6.27 -5.25 -7.72
CA ASP A 228 -6.20 -4.20 -6.70
C ASP A 228 -7.28 -4.40 -5.61
N GLY A 229 -8.46 -4.94 -5.98
CA GLY A 229 -9.54 -5.27 -5.06
C GLY A 229 -9.16 -6.36 -4.04
N ASP A 230 -8.51 -7.44 -4.48
CA ASP A 230 -8.09 -8.53 -3.60
C ASP A 230 -7.07 -8.05 -2.55
N VAL A 231 -6.14 -7.20 -2.97
CA VAL A 231 -5.16 -6.59 -2.06
C VAL A 231 -5.83 -5.60 -1.11
N ALA A 232 -6.83 -4.84 -1.59
CA ALA A 232 -7.61 -3.92 -0.76
C ALA A 232 -8.42 -4.65 0.33
N GLU A 233 -9.03 -5.80 0.01
CA GLU A 233 -9.72 -6.64 1.00
C GLU A 233 -8.77 -7.13 2.10
N ALA A 234 -7.59 -7.62 1.73
CA ALA A 234 -6.57 -8.06 2.68
C ALA A 234 -6.11 -6.91 3.59
N ALA A 235 -5.87 -5.73 3.01
CA ALA A 235 -5.46 -4.54 3.76
C ALA A 235 -6.57 -4.07 4.72
N ALA A 236 -7.83 -4.02 4.28
CA ALA A 236 -8.99 -3.67 5.11
C ALA A 236 -9.22 -4.68 6.24
N PHE A 237 -9.06 -5.99 5.96
CA PHE A 237 -9.09 -7.02 6.99
C PHE A 237 -8.03 -6.76 8.07
N LEU A 238 -6.78 -6.54 7.69
CA LEU A 238 -5.69 -6.25 8.63
C LEU A 238 -5.88 -4.92 9.40
N ALA A 239 -6.54 -3.93 8.80
CA ALA A 239 -6.89 -2.68 9.46
C ALA A 239 -8.05 -2.83 10.48
N SER A 240 -8.88 -3.87 10.34
CA SER A 240 -10.08 -4.09 11.14
C SER A 240 -9.81 -4.86 12.45
N ASP A 241 -10.79 -4.85 13.38
CA ASP A 241 -10.72 -5.64 14.62
C ASP A 241 -10.82 -7.16 14.39
N ARG A 242 -11.17 -7.60 13.18
CA ARG A 242 -11.16 -9.03 12.81
C ARG A 242 -9.74 -9.60 12.85
N ALA A 243 -8.73 -8.76 12.66
CA ALA A 243 -7.30 -9.11 12.75
C ALA A 243 -6.70 -8.83 14.15
N ARG A 244 -7.50 -8.73 15.23
CA ARG A 244 -7.08 -8.28 16.57
C ARG A 244 -5.90 -9.03 17.18
N ALA A 245 -5.65 -10.25 16.78
CA ALA A 245 -4.55 -11.08 17.26
C ALA A 245 -3.41 -11.25 16.23
N ILE A 246 -3.44 -10.46 15.12
CA ILE A 246 -2.45 -10.55 14.04
C ILE A 246 -1.57 -9.29 14.08
N THR A 247 -0.28 -9.47 14.38
CA THR A 247 0.74 -8.43 14.31
C THR A 247 2.08 -9.04 13.95
N GLY A 248 2.97 -8.30 13.30
CA GLY A 248 4.25 -8.78 12.84
C GLY A 248 4.15 -9.80 11.70
N GLN A 249 3.06 -9.80 10.92
CA GLN A 249 2.84 -10.78 9.86
C GLN A 249 2.93 -10.14 8.48
N SER A 250 3.42 -10.95 7.53
CA SER A 250 3.42 -10.63 6.10
C SER A 250 2.47 -11.58 5.39
N LEU A 251 1.41 -11.04 4.79
CA LEU A 251 0.39 -11.79 4.08
C LEU A 251 0.62 -11.68 2.57
N LEU A 252 0.93 -12.80 1.92
CA LEU A 252 1.04 -12.88 0.46
C LEU A 252 -0.36 -12.84 -0.17
N VAL A 253 -0.54 -11.95 -1.16
CA VAL A 253 -1.73 -11.85 -2.02
C VAL A 253 -1.24 -11.90 -3.48
N ASN A 254 -1.01 -13.11 -3.98
CA ASN A 254 -0.23 -13.37 -5.19
C ASN A 254 -0.73 -14.56 -6.00
N ALA A 255 -1.98 -14.98 -5.81
CA ALA A 255 -2.58 -16.13 -6.49
C ALA A 255 -1.78 -17.45 -6.33
N GLY A 256 -0.93 -17.56 -5.29
CA GLY A 256 -0.11 -18.74 -5.04
C GLY A 256 1.16 -18.85 -5.88
N GLU A 257 1.65 -17.74 -6.48
CA GLU A 257 2.95 -17.73 -7.17
C GLU A 257 4.12 -18.03 -6.21
N LEU A 258 4.04 -17.57 -4.99
CA LEU A 258 4.97 -17.89 -3.91
C LEU A 258 4.17 -18.31 -2.68
N MET A 259 4.57 -19.44 -2.09
CA MET A 259 3.98 -19.96 -0.85
C MET A 259 5.04 -20.01 0.25
N ARG A 260 4.72 -19.49 1.43
CA ARG A 260 5.58 -19.51 2.63
C ARG A 260 4.75 -19.70 3.89
#